data_9d9d24c850743937d5e7a4555cb3cbc1
#
_entry.id   9d9d24c850743937d5e7a4555cb3cbc1
#
_cell.length_a   1.000
_cell.length_b   1.000
_cell.length_c   1.000
_cell.angle_alpha   90.00
_cell.angle_beta   90.00
_cell.angle_gamma   90.00
#
_symmetry.space_group_name_H-M   'P 1'
#
loop_
_entity.id
_entity.type
_entity.pdbx_description
1 polymer ?
#
loop_
_entity_poly.entity_id
_entity_poly.type
_entity_poly.pdbx_seq_one_letter_code
_entity_poly.pdbx_strand_id
1 'polypeptide(L)'
;MASESHDYHDHHAGHDHSSHMDHAHHGGNINAMAVSATLHCLTGCAIGEIVGLIIGTALGLTNLATIGLAIALAFVFGYTLSTLPLLKAGLAIGTALSVVLAADTLSIATMEIVDNLVMAVIPGAMNAGLVNPIFWIGMMIALTVAFFAAYPVNRYLLQKGKGHALTHKYHGGGGPDVAGARRFIPSLSTPTLAAAITAFMLGGLVVAVADQLGSFG
;
A
#
# COMPACT_ATOMS: atom_id res chain seq x y z
N MET A 1 -38.53 -46.03 -63.92
CA MET A 1 -38.94 -45.84 -62.54
C MET A 1 -38.05 -44.72 -62.03
N ALA A 2 -38.69 -43.68 -61.59
CA ALA A 2 -38.18 -42.35 -61.36
C ALA A 2 -37.17 -42.29 -60.22
N SER A 3 -36.11 -41.54 -60.40
CA SER A 3 -35.20 -41.09 -59.37
C SER A 3 -35.15 -39.56 -59.45
N GLU A 4 -35.81 -38.92 -58.52
CA GLU A 4 -35.78 -37.46 -58.35
C GLU A 4 -34.46 -37.03 -57.69
N SER A 5 -33.77 -36.16 -58.41
CA SER A 5 -32.61 -35.44 -57.93
C SER A 5 -33.10 -34.17 -57.24
N HIS A 6 -32.87 -34.00 -55.96
CA HIS A 6 -33.04 -32.74 -55.24
C HIS A 6 -31.76 -31.94 -55.31
N ASP A 7 -31.90 -30.81 -55.95
CA ASP A 7 -30.93 -29.69 -56.06
C ASP A 7 -30.86 -28.99 -54.71
N TYR A 8 -29.68 -28.96 -54.07
CA TYR A 8 -29.43 -28.15 -52.90
C TYR A 8 -28.72 -26.86 -53.34
N HIS A 9 -29.46 -25.79 -53.25
CA HIS A 9 -28.91 -24.46 -53.43
C HIS A 9 -27.98 -24.07 -52.25
N ASP A 10 -26.73 -23.93 -52.58
CA ASP A 10 -25.66 -23.42 -51.73
C ASP A 10 -25.79 -21.90 -51.61
N HIS A 11 -26.33 -21.39 -50.51
CA HIS A 11 -26.26 -19.99 -50.14
C HIS A 11 -25.10 -19.75 -49.19
N HIS A 12 -23.92 -19.52 -49.77
CA HIS A 12 -22.79 -18.93 -49.05
C HIS A 12 -23.12 -17.45 -48.80
N ALA A 13 -23.75 -17.16 -47.63
CA ALA A 13 -23.75 -15.82 -47.06
C ALA A 13 -22.43 -15.69 -46.30
N GLY A 14 -21.51 -14.94 -46.88
CA GLY A 14 -20.28 -14.54 -46.22
C GLY A 14 -20.60 -13.63 -45.04
N HIS A 15 -20.53 -14.18 -43.84
CA HIS A 15 -20.43 -13.39 -42.64
C HIS A 15 -18.97 -13.04 -42.39
N ASP A 16 -18.63 -11.86 -42.88
CA ASP A 16 -17.42 -11.15 -42.51
C ASP A 16 -17.51 -10.81 -41.00
N HIS A 17 -17.10 -11.76 -40.18
CA HIS A 17 -16.81 -11.49 -38.79
C HIS A 17 -15.42 -10.86 -38.71
N SER A 18 -15.35 -9.58 -39.04
CA SER A 18 -14.33 -8.72 -38.48
C SER A 18 -14.54 -8.71 -36.97
N SER A 19 -14.04 -9.75 -36.31
CA SER A 19 -13.84 -9.76 -34.89
C SER A 19 -12.83 -8.66 -34.58
N HIS A 20 -13.35 -7.43 -34.40
CA HIS A 20 -12.69 -6.47 -33.54
C HIS A 20 -12.50 -7.19 -32.22
N MET A 21 -11.29 -7.73 -32.02
CA MET A 21 -10.80 -8.04 -30.70
C MET A 21 -10.72 -6.70 -29.99
N ASP A 22 -11.85 -6.28 -29.44
CA ASP A 22 -11.86 -5.40 -28.30
C ASP A 22 -10.99 -6.09 -27.25
N HIS A 23 -9.72 -5.72 -27.25
CA HIS A 23 -8.86 -5.90 -26.11
C HIS A 23 -9.51 -5.09 -24.98
N ALA A 24 -10.57 -5.64 -24.41
CA ALA A 24 -11.16 -5.17 -23.18
C ALA A 24 -10.00 -4.96 -22.21
N HIS A 25 -9.71 -3.71 -21.94
CA HIS A 25 -8.76 -3.23 -20.98
C HIS A 25 -9.15 -3.75 -19.58
N HIS A 26 -8.83 -5.00 -19.31
CA HIS A 26 -8.78 -5.56 -17.95
C HIS A 26 -7.49 -5.12 -17.23
N GLY A 27 -6.91 -4.00 -17.64
CA GLY A 27 -5.88 -3.32 -16.91
C GLY A 27 -6.54 -2.37 -15.92
N GLY A 28 -6.73 -2.80 -14.66
CA GLY A 28 -7.04 -1.85 -13.60
C GLY A 28 -6.09 -0.67 -13.71
N ASN A 29 -6.58 0.56 -13.51
CA ASN A 29 -5.81 1.77 -13.69
C ASN A 29 -4.49 1.68 -12.89
N ILE A 30 -3.36 1.51 -13.58
CA ILE A 30 -2.02 1.38 -12.97
C ILE A 30 -1.76 2.48 -11.94
N ASN A 31 -2.28 3.69 -12.19
CA ASN A 31 -2.12 4.80 -11.27
C ASN A 31 -2.92 4.57 -9.97
N ALA A 32 -4.13 4.06 -10.05
CA ALA A 32 -4.92 3.73 -8.87
C ALA A 32 -4.27 2.59 -8.05
N MET A 33 -3.70 1.62 -8.74
CA MET A 33 -2.94 0.54 -8.11
C MET A 33 -1.68 1.05 -7.42
N ALA A 34 -0.93 1.95 -8.08
CA ALA A 34 0.26 2.58 -7.50
C ALA A 34 -0.08 3.42 -6.26
N VAL A 35 -1.17 4.20 -6.30
CA VAL A 35 -1.66 4.94 -5.13
C VAL A 35 -2.01 4.00 -3.99
N SER A 36 -2.74 2.91 -4.27
CA SER A 36 -3.11 1.93 -3.25
C SER A 36 -1.88 1.28 -2.61
N ALA A 37 -0.93 0.81 -3.41
CA ALA A 37 0.31 0.22 -2.93
C ALA A 37 1.10 1.21 -2.07
N THR A 38 1.25 2.46 -2.55
CA THR A 38 1.98 3.50 -1.82
C THR A 38 1.33 3.81 -0.46
N LEU A 39 -0.01 3.87 -0.39
CA LEU A 39 -0.72 4.10 0.87
C LEU A 39 -0.60 2.93 1.85
N HIS A 40 -0.59 1.68 1.37
CA HIS A 40 -0.36 0.53 2.25
C HIS A 40 1.04 0.57 2.87
N CYS A 41 2.07 0.79 2.05
CA CYS A 41 3.44 0.94 2.54
C CYS A 41 3.56 2.13 3.50
N LEU A 42 3.00 3.29 3.14
CA LEU A 42 3.04 4.51 3.97
C LEU A 42 2.37 4.30 5.33
N THR A 43 1.26 3.57 5.37
CA THR A 43 0.59 3.23 6.63
C THR A 43 1.50 2.38 7.52
N GLY A 44 2.18 1.40 6.93
CA GLY A 44 3.15 0.57 7.65
C GLY A 44 4.31 1.38 8.20
N CYS A 45 4.88 2.28 7.40
CA CYS A 45 5.94 3.21 7.83
C CYS A 45 5.48 4.07 9.00
N ALA A 46 4.36 4.75 8.86
CA ALA A 46 3.82 5.61 9.92
C ALA A 46 3.57 4.85 11.24
N ILE A 47 3.04 3.64 11.19
CA ILE A 47 2.86 2.80 12.37
C ILE A 47 4.23 2.43 12.97
N GLY A 48 5.18 2.01 12.13
CA GLY A 48 6.51 1.60 12.56
C GLY A 48 7.28 2.72 13.25
N GLU A 49 7.23 3.93 12.69
CA GLU A 49 7.87 5.12 13.25
C GLU A 49 7.29 5.50 14.60
N ILE A 50 5.96 5.55 14.73
CA ILE A 50 5.31 5.91 16.00
C ILE A 50 5.56 4.85 17.07
N VAL A 51 5.41 3.57 16.74
CA VAL A 51 5.69 2.47 17.68
C VAL A 51 7.17 2.45 18.05
N GLY A 52 8.06 2.68 17.08
CA GLY A 52 9.51 2.77 17.30
C GLY A 52 9.86 3.92 18.24
N LEU A 53 9.26 5.09 18.04
CA LEU A 53 9.44 6.25 18.93
C LEU A 53 8.93 5.97 20.34
N ILE A 54 7.74 5.36 20.49
CA ILE A 54 7.18 4.98 21.79
C ILE A 54 8.12 4.02 22.53
N ILE A 55 8.56 2.95 21.86
CA ILE A 55 9.43 1.95 22.46
C ILE A 55 10.81 2.56 22.77
N GLY A 56 11.39 3.30 21.82
CA GLY A 56 12.69 3.93 21.98
C GLY A 56 12.71 4.91 23.16
N THR A 57 11.66 5.74 23.27
CA THR A 57 11.50 6.66 24.40
C THR A 57 11.31 5.91 25.72
N ALA A 58 10.44 4.90 25.75
CA ALA A 58 10.17 4.11 26.96
C ALA A 58 11.41 3.36 27.47
N LEU A 59 12.28 2.93 26.57
CA LEU A 59 13.52 2.23 26.91
C LEU A 59 14.71 3.18 27.10
N GLY A 60 14.55 4.49 26.92
CA GLY A 60 15.63 5.47 27.02
C GLY A 60 16.71 5.29 25.98
N LEU A 61 16.36 4.84 24.77
CA LEU A 61 17.32 4.63 23.69
C LEU A 61 17.86 5.98 23.18
N THR A 62 19.08 5.95 22.63
CA THR A 62 19.59 7.10 21.90
C THR A 62 18.76 7.38 20.65
N ASN A 63 18.76 8.63 20.14
CA ASN A 63 18.01 9.00 18.93
C ASN A 63 18.34 8.07 17.76
N LEU A 64 19.61 7.76 17.54
CA LEU A 64 20.04 6.87 16.45
C LEU A 64 19.48 5.44 16.61
N ALA A 65 19.49 4.90 17.83
CA ALA A 65 18.93 3.59 18.12
C ALA A 65 17.40 3.58 17.95
N THR A 66 16.73 4.66 18.35
CA THR A 66 15.27 4.85 18.16
C THR A 66 14.92 4.91 16.67
N ILE A 67 15.65 5.67 15.87
CA ILE A 67 15.48 5.72 14.40
C ILE A 67 15.68 4.34 13.78
N GLY A 68 16.76 3.64 14.14
CA GLY A 68 17.00 2.28 13.63
C GLY A 68 15.89 1.30 13.98
N LEU A 69 15.35 1.40 15.20
CA LEU A 69 14.19 0.61 15.63
C LEU A 69 12.93 0.97 14.84
N ALA A 70 12.67 2.26 14.65
CA ALA A 70 11.52 2.76 13.89
C ALA A 70 11.55 2.25 12.45
N ILE A 71 12.69 2.36 11.76
CA ILE A 71 12.89 1.84 10.41
C ILE A 71 12.65 0.32 10.37
N ALA A 72 13.22 -0.44 11.29
CA ALA A 72 13.02 -1.88 11.35
C ALA A 72 11.52 -2.24 11.50
N LEU A 73 10.81 -1.53 12.37
CA LEU A 73 9.37 -1.71 12.58
C LEU A 73 8.55 -1.26 11.36
N ALA A 74 8.95 -0.20 10.66
CA ALA A 74 8.32 0.23 9.42
C ALA A 74 8.35 -0.88 8.35
N PHE A 75 9.47 -1.56 8.18
CA PHE A 75 9.55 -2.73 7.31
C PHE A 75 8.65 -3.87 7.78
N VAL A 76 8.63 -4.19 9.07
CA VAL A 76 7.78 -5.24 9.63
C VAL A 76 6.30 -4.95 9.38
N PHE A 77 5.84 -3.75 9.73
CA PHE A 77 4.43 -3.37 9.53
C PHE A 77 4.08 -3.20 8.05
N GLY A 78 4.97 -2.62 7.24
CA GLY A 78 4.78 -2.48 5.80
C GLY A 78 4.60 -3.84 5.12
N TYR A 79 5.50 -4.79 5.36
CA TYR A 79 5.36 -6.15 4.83
C TYR A 79 4.12 -6.86 5.36
N THR A 80 3.78 -6.68 6.63
CA THR A 80 2.58 -7.28 7.21
C THR A 80 1.33 -6.78 6.50
N LEU A 81 1.16 -5.46 6.36
CA LEU A 81 -0.01 -4.87 5.72
C LEU A 81 -0.13 -5.27 4.25
N SER A 82 0.98 -5.32 3.52
CA SER A 82 1.00 -5.74 2.11
C SER A 82 0.76 -7.25 1.94
N THR A 83 1.10 -8.05 2.94
CA THR A 83 0.89 -9.51 2.90
C THR A 83 -0.58 -9.90 3.16
N LEU A 84 -1.30 -9.14 3.99
CA LEU A 84 -2.69 -9.47 4.38
C LEU A 84 -3.64 -9.68 3.18
N PRO A 85 -3.68 -8.81 2.15
CA PRO A 85 -4.52 -9.03 0.97
C PRO A 85 -4.22 -10.32 0.22
N LEU A 86 -2.94 -10.70 0.14
CA LEU A 86 -2.49 -11.92 -0.52
C LEU A 86 -2.91 -13.19 0.23
N LEU A 87 -2.80 -13.16 1.56
CA LEU A 87 -3.29 -14.24 2.42
C LEU A 87 -4.81 -14.39 2.30
N LYS A 88 -5.54 -13.27 2.23
CA LYS A 88 -6.97 -13.26 2.00
C LYS A 88 -7.33 -13.86 0.64
N ALA A 89 -6.53 -13.59 -0.40
CA ALA A 89 -6.68 -14.17 -1.73
C ALA A 89 -6.31 -15.66 -1.81
N GLY A 90 -5.85 -16.26 -0.71
CA GLY A 90 -5.61 -17.71 -0.64
C GLY A 90 -4.15 -18.14 -0.80
N LEU A 91 -3.20 -17.21 -0.95
CA LEU A 91 -1.78 -17.57 -1.07
C LEU A 91 -1.26 -18.16 0.25
N ALA A 92 -0.27 -19.05 0.12
CA ALA A 92 0.50 -19.53 1.26
C ALA A 92 1.39 -18.40 1.81
N ILE A 93 1.59 -18.36 3.13
CA ILE A 93 2.33 -17.29 3.82
C ILE A 93 3.74 -17.08 3.19
N GLY A 94 4.48 -18.16 2.93
CA GLY A 94 5.82 -18.07 2.33
C GLY A 94 5.81 -17.43 0.94
N THR A 95 4.84 -17.81 0.10
CA THR A 95 4.70 -17.23 -1.24
C THR A 95 4.27 -15.77 -1.16
N ALA A 96 3.29 -15.45 -0.31
CA ALA A 96 2.82 -14.08 -0.12
C ALA A 96 3.97 -13.18 0.35
N LEU A 97 4.72 -13.61 1.35
CA LEU A 97 5.85 -12.85 1.90
C LEU A 97 6.98 -12.68 0.87
N SER A 98 7.34 -13.71 0.11
CA SER A 98 8.40 -13.58 -0.92
C SER A 98 8.01 -12.59 -2.01
N VAL A 99 6.75 -12.56 -2.41
CA VAL A 99 6.22 -11.58 -3.38
C VAL A 99 6.32 -10.17 -2.81
N VAL A 100 5.87 -9.97 -1.58
CA VAL A 100 5.89 -8.66 -0.90
C VAL A 100 7.32 -8.16 -0.68
N LEU A 101 8.23 -9.01 -0.19
CA LEU A 101 9.63 -8.65 -0.03
C LEU A 101 10.26 -8.17 -1.35
N ALA A 102 10.01 -8.87 -2.45
CA ALA A 102 10.54 -8.49 -3.76
C ALA A 102 9.92 -7.20 -4.32
N ALA A 103 8.67 -6.90 -3.91
CA ALA A 103 7.90 -5.79 -4.41
C ALA A 103 8.08 -4.50 -3.61
N ASP A 104 7.96 -4.59 -2.29
CA ASP A 104 7.77 -3.43 -1.43
C ASP A 104 9.06 -2.93 -0.79
N THR A 105 10.13 -3.75 -0.74
CA THR A 105 11.40 -3.35 -0.12
C THR A 105 11.93 -2.02 -0.65
N LEU A 106 11.94 -1.84 -1.99
CA LEU A 106 12.43 -0.60 -2.58
C LEU A 106 11.52 0.59 -2.28
N SER A 107 10.21 0.37 -2.25
CA SER A 107 9.23 1.40 -1.92
C SER A 107 9.36 1.85 -0.47
N ILE A 108 9.39 0.91 0.48
CA ILE A 108 9.55 1.19 1.90
C ILE A 108 10.90 1.87 2.16
N ALA A 109 11.99 1.37 1.59
CA ALA A 109 13.31 2.00 1.73
C ALA A 109 13.33 3.44 1.21
N THR A 110 12.65 3.70 0.08
CA THR A 110 12.52 5.07 -0.44
C THR A 110 11.75 5.97 0.52
N MET A 111 10.64 5.46 1.09
CA MET A 111 9.84 6.20 2.07
C MET A 111 10.65 6.54 3.31
N GLU A 112 11.32 5.55 3.91
CA GLU A 112 12.13 5.72 5.12
C GLU A 112 13.27 6.72 4.92
N ILE A 113 13.98 6.67 3.78
CA ILE A 113 15.05 7.62 3.47
C ILE A 113 14.49 9.04 3.36
N VAL A 114 13.39 9.21 2.61
CA VAL A 114 12.81 10.53 2.37
C VAL A 114 12.19 11.09 3.63
N ASP A 115 11.45 10.28 4.39
CA ASP A 115 10.81 10.70 5.63
C ASP A 115 11.85 11.17 6.65
N ASN A 116 12.84 10.33 6.96
CA ASN A 116 13.91 10.70 7.88
C ASN A 116 14.70 11.93 7.41
N LEU A 117 14.92 12.09 6.10
CA LEU A 117 15.58 13.27 5.57
C LEU A 117 14.75 14.53 5.77
N VAL A 118 13.44 14.47 5.52
CA VAL A 118 12.52 15.62 5.74
C VAL A 118 12.45 15.96 7.23
N MET A 119 12.31 14.96 8.11
CA MET A 119 12.33 15.17 9.56
C MET A 119 13.65 15.80 10.04
N ALA A 120 14.78 15.42 9.45
CA ALA A 120 16.09 16.00 9.78
C ALA A 120 16.23 17.47 9.34
N VAL A 121 15.60 17.85 8.24
CA VAL A 121 15.65 19.23 7.70
C VAL A 121 14.72 20.17 8.47
N ILE A 122 13.63 19.68 9.03
CA ILE A 122 12.70 20.51 9.83
C ILE A 122 13.31 20.77 11.21
N PRO A 123 13.56 22.04 11.58
CA PRO A 123 14.20 22.35 12.86
C PRO A 123 13.41 21.80 14.04
N GLY A 124 14.07 20.98 14.85
CA GLY A 124 13.49 20.39 16.06
C GLY A 124 12.62 19.15 15.86
N ALA A 125 12.19 18.81 14.63
CA ALA A 125 11.27 17.68 14.40
C ALA A 125 11.91 16.34 14.77
N MET A 126 13.17 16.11 14.40
CA MET A 126 13.90 14.86 14.70
C MET A 126 14.05 14.57 16.21
N ASN A 127 14.04 15.60 17.05
CA ASN A 127 14.17 15.47 18.50
C ASN A 127 12.84 15.69 19.24
N ALA A 128 11.77 15.95 18.51
CA ALA A 128 10.45 16.16 19.07
C ALA A 128 9.81 14.82 19.48
N GLY A 129 9.31 14.75 20.70
CA GLY A 129 8.49 13.62 21.16
C GLY A 129 7.03 13.77 20.73
N LEU A 130 6.23 12.72 20.98
CA LEU A 130 4.81 12.65 20.60
C LEU A 130 3.93 13.75 21.22
N VAL A 131 4.34 14.34 22.33
CA VAL A 131 3.64 15.47 22.97
C VAL A 131 3.99 16.84 22.37
N ASN A 132 4.91 16.86 21.39
CA ASN A 132 5.34 18.11 20.74
C ASN A 132 4.63 18.28 19.39
N PRO A 133 3.88 19.36 19.14
CA PRO A 133 3.23 19.61 17.86
C PRO A 133 4.17 19.61 16.65
N ILE A 134 5.43 20.00 16.84
CA ILE A 134 6.45 20.01 15.76
C ILE A 134 6.64 18.58 15.20
N PHE A 135 6.60 17.57 16.06
CA PHE A 135 6.65 16.17 15.59
C PHE A 135 5.53 15.87 14.60
N TRP A 136 4.28 16.17 14.95
CA TRP A 136 3.11 15.85 14.12
C TRP A 136 3.08 16.65 12.81
N ILE A 137 3.47 17.93 12.87
CA ILE A 137 3.59 18.77 11.67
C ILE A 137 4.70 18.24 10.76
N GLY A 138 5.86 17.94 11.34
CA GLY A 138 6.99 17.35 10.62
C GLY A 138 6.62 16.03 9.96
N MET A 139 6.00 15.11 10.71
CA MET A 139 5.53 13.81 10.23
C MET A 139 4.51 13.94 9.08
N MET A 140 3.53 14.84 9.18
CA MET A 140 2.58 15.08 8.09
C MET A 140 3.27 15.55 6.80
N ILE A 141 4.23 16.45 6.93
CA ILE A 141 5.02 16.92 5.78
C ILE A 141 5.87 15.78 5.22
N ALA A 142 6.57 15.06 6.08
CA ALA A 142 7.47 13.96 5.73
C ALA A 142 6.71 12.83 5.02
N LEU A 143 5.61 12.35 5.58
CA LEU A 143 4.75 11.33 4.94
C LEU A 143 4.18 11.80 3.60
N THR A 144 3.83 13.09 3.47
CA THR A 144 3.35 13.64 2.20
C THR A 144 4.45 13.62 1.14
N VAL A 145 5.66 14.07 1.48
CA VAL A 145 6.82 14.04 0.57
C VAL A 145 7.22 12.61 0.24
N ALA A 146 7.24 11.71 1.23
CA ALA A 146 7.53 10.29 1.06
C ALA A 146 6.52 9.60 0.13
N PHE A 147 5.22 9.95 0.23
CA PHE A 147 4.20 9.46 -0.69
C PHE A 147 4.54 9.83 -2.15
N PHE A 148 4.85 11.09 -2.42
CA PHE A 148 5.18 11.53 -3.78
C PHE A 148 6.50 10.95 -4.29
N ALA A 149 7.46 10.67 -3.41
CA ALA A 149 8.72 10.02 -3.78
C ALA A 149 8.53 8.52 -4.10
N ALA A 150 7.74 7.82 -3.29
CA ALA A 150 7.51 6.37 -3.46
C ALA A 150 6.47 6.03 -4.54
N TYR A 151 5.54 6.94 -4.85
CA TYR A 151 4.54 6.73 -5.89
C TYR A 151 5.14 6.36 -7.26
N PRO A 152 6.13 7.11 -7.82
CA PRO A 152 6.75 6.74 -9.09
C PRO A 152 7.53 5.42 -9.00
N VAL A 153 8.11 5.09 -7.85
CA VAL A 153 8.78 3.80 -7.61
C VAL A 153 7.77 2.67 -7.72
N ASN A 154 6.65 2.74 -7.00
CA ASN A 154 5.59 1.75 -7.06
C ASN A 154 4.99 1.62 -8.45
N ARG A 155 4.74 2.75 -9.13
CA ARG A 155 4.26 2.74 -10.51
C ARG A 155 5.23 2.03 -11.46
N TYR A 156 6.53 2.29 -11.34
CA TYR A 156 7.57 1.63 -12.13
C TYR A 156 7.61 0.12 -11.84
N LEU A 157 7.57 -0.29 -10.58
CA LEU A 157 7.55 -1.69 -10.18
C LEU A 157 6.34 -2.44 -10.76
N LEU A 158 5.16 -1.81 -10.70
CA LEU A 158 3.93 -2.34 -11.30
C LEU A 158 4.05 -2.52 -12.82
N GLN A 159 4.61 -1.54 -13.53
CA GLN A 159 4.83 -1.60 -14.98
C GLN A 159 5.80 -2.72 -15.37
N LYS A 160 6.77 -3.04 -14.53
CA LYS A 160 7.75 -4.13 -14.76
C LYS A 160 7.20 -5.51 -14.36
N GLY A 161 5.92 -5.61 -13.99
CA GLY A 161 5.33 -6.87 -13.54
C GLY A 161 5.91 -7.38 -12.21
N LYS A 162 6.63 -6.52 -11.48
CA LYS A 162 7.13 -6.75 -10.13
C LYS A 162 6.25 -5.97 -9.17
N GLY A 163 5.93 -6.54 -8.02
CA GLY A 163 5.10 -5.86 -7.03
C GLY A 163 3.63 -6.24 -7.10
N HIS A 164 2.75 -5.31 -6.70
CA HIS A 164 1.29 -5.49 -6.65
C HIS A 164 0.64 -5.94 -7.97
N ALA A 165 1.33 -5.90 -9.11
CA ALA A 165 0.86 -6.51 -10.36
C ALA A 165 0.66 -8.03 -10.22
N LEU A 166 1.47 -8.69 -9.40
CA LEU A 166 1.26 -10.10 -9.04
C LEU A 166 0.03 -10.29 -8.17
N THR A 167 -0.30 -9.32 -7.32
CA THR A 167 -1.48 -9.39 -6.46
C THR A 167 -2.78 -9.22 -7.24
N HIS A 168 -2.78 -8.42 -8.31
CA HIS A 168 -3.97 -8.21 -9.15
C HIS A 168 -4.44 -9.48 -9.87
N LYS A 169 -3.52 -10.37 -10.20
CA LYS A 169 -3.85 -11.69 -10.75
C LYS A 169 -4.70 -12.52 -9.78
N TYR A 170 -4.61 -12.22 -8.49
CA TYR A 170 -5.33 -12.89 -7.42
C TYR A 170 -6.56 -12.10 -6.90
N HIS A 171 -6.66 -10.79 -7.20
CA HIS A 171 -7.81 -9.96 -6.85
C HIS A 171 -8.94 -9.98 -7.88
N GLY A 172 -8.65 -10.36 -9.14
CA GLY A 172 -9.62 -10.36 -10.25
C GLY A 172 -10.42 -11.65 -10.42
N GLY A 173 -10.10 -12.69 -9.71
CA GLY A 173 -10.86 -13.93 -9.70
C GLY A 173 -11.78 -13.96 -8.48
N GLY A 174 -13.11 -14.00 -8.68
CA GLY A 174 -14.03 -14.44 -7.64
C GLY A 174 -13.60 -15.83 -7.16
N GLY A 175 -12.66 -15.87 -6.22
CA GLY A 175 -12.20 -17.11 -5.60
C GLY A 175 -13.34 -17.75 -4.82
N PRO A 176 -13.31 -19.08 -4.62
CA PRO A 176 -14.28 -19.77 -3.80
C PRO A 176 -14.35 -19.10 -2.44
N ASP A 177 -15.55 -19.05 -1.85
CA ASP A 177 -15.83 -18.46 -0.56
C ASP A 177 -14.65 -18.62 0.40
N VAL A 178 -14.13 -17.48 0.90
CA VAL A 178 -12.96 -17.47 1.78
C VAL A 178 -13.31 -18.23 3.04
N ALA A 179 -13.02 -19.53 3.05
CA ALA A 179 -13.41 -20.43 4.12
C ALA A 179 -12.47 -20.28 5.32
N GLY A 180 -13.02 -20.41 6.53
CA GLY A 180 -12.25 -20.47 7.77
C GLY A 180 -11.74 -19.14 8.29
N ALA A 181 -10.56 -19.14 8.93
CA ALA A 181 -9.95 -17.98 9.59
C ALA A 181 -9.64 -16.79 8.66
N ARG A 182 -9.50 -17.05 7.35
CA ARG A 182 -9.19 -15.99 6.36
C ARG A 182 -10.29 -14.95 6.20
N ARG A 183 -11.53 -15.24 6.54
CA ARG A 183 -12.65 -14.29 6.53
C ARG A 183 -12.46 -13.13 7.51
N PHE A 184 -11.66 -13.34 8.55
CA PHE A 184 -11.37 -12.33 9.56
C PHE A 184 -10.23 -11.37 9.16
N ILE A 185 -9.53 -11.64 8.02
CA ILE A 185 -8.49 -10.75 7.54
C ILE A 185 -9.15 -9.47 7.01
N PRO A 186 -8.84 -8.29 7.60
CA PRO A 186 -9.43 -7.03 7.17
C PRO A 186 -9.01 -6.69 5.74
N SER A 187 -9.96 -6.20 4.93
CA SER A 187 -9.66 -5.58 3.65
C SER A 187 -9.68 -4.07 3.85
N LEU A 188 -8.49 -3.47 3.85
CA LEU A 188 -8.35 -2.03 3.99
C LEU A 188 -8.43 -1.39 2.59
N SER A 189 -9.49 -0.61 2.34
CA SER A 189 -9.61 0.12 1.09
C SER A 189 -8.68 1.34 1.09
N THR A 190 -8.23 1.76 -0.09
CA THR A 190 -7.38 2.96 -0.25
C THR A 190 -7.96 4.20 0.44
N PRO A 191 -9.25 4.55 0.30
CA PRO A 191 -9.80 5.70 1.02
C PRO A 191 -9.86 5.51 2.53
N THR A 192 -10.06 4.29 3.01
CA THR A 192 -10.04 3.99 4.46
C THR A 192 -8.65 4.21 5.04
N LEU A 193 -7.59 3.76 4.34
CA LEU A 193 -6.21 3.99 4.78
C LEU A 193 -5.87 5.48 4.80
N ALA A 194 -6.20 6.22 3.72
CA ALA A 194 -5.96 7.66 3.66
C ALA A 194 -6.68 8.40 4.79
N ALA A 195 -7.94 8.06 5.04
CA ALA A 195 -8.73 8.66 6.12
C ALA A 195 -8.17 8.31 7.51
N ALA A 196 -7.75 7.05 7.71
CA ALA A 196 -7.20 6.61 8.98
C ALA A 196 -5.87 7.30 9.32
N ILE A 197 -4.94 7.39 8.35
CA ILE A 197 -3.67 8.11 8.53
C ILE A 197 -3.95 9.58 8.83
N THR A 198 -4.78 10.24 8.03
CA THR A 198 -5.10 11.66 8.22
C THR A 198 -5.73 11.92 9.58
N ALA A 199 -6.74 11.13 9.97
CA ALA A 199 -7.40 11.26 11.26
C ALA A 199 -6.43 11.03 12.43
N PHE A 200 -5.55 10.04 12.31
CA PHE A 200 -4.56 9.74 13.34
C PHE A 200 -3.54 10.88 13.50
N MET A 201 -3.01 11.41 12.39
CA MET A 201 -2.06 12.52 12.41
C MET A 201 -2.67 13.81 12.98
N LEU A 202 -3.89 14.14 12.56
CA LEU A 202 -4.61 15.30 13.09
C LEU A 202 -4.97 15.11 14.56
N GLY A 203 -5.39 13.92 14.96
CA GLY A 203 -5.68 13.59 16.35
C GLY A 203 -4.46 13.77 17.26
N GLY A 204 -3.30 13.24 16.82
CA GLY A 204 -2.04 13.42 17.53
C GLY A 204 -1.61 14.88 17.65
N LEU A 205 -1.76 15.65 16.57
CA LEU A 205 -1.48 17.09 16.59
C LEU A 205 -2.38 17.82 17.60
N VAL A 206 -3.69 17.54 17.58
CA VAL A 206 -4.65 18.17 18.51
C VAL A 206 -4.29 17.85 19.96
N VAL A 207 -3.98 16.60 20.27
CA VAL A 207 -3.58 16.19 21.62
C VAL A 207 -2.27 16.91 22.04
N ALA A 208 -1.27 16.96 21.16
CA ALA A 208 0.00 17.62 21.44
C ALA A 208 -0.16 19.14 21.67
N VAL A 209 -1.03 19.79 20.89
CA VAL A 209 -1.34 21.22 21.09
C VAL A 209 -2.09 21.44 22.41
N ALA A 210 -3.06 20.58 22.73
CA ALA A 210 -3.82 20.68 23.98
C ALA A 210 -2.91 20.48 25.21
N ASP A 211 -1.97 19.55 25.16
CA ASP A 211 -0.98 19.32 26.23
C ASP A 211 -0.10 20.56 26.45
N GLN A 212 0.40 21.18 25.37
CA GLN A 212 1.17 22.42 25.47
C GLN A 212 0.36 23.59 26.05
N LEU A 213 -0.88 23.77 25.62
CA LEU A 213 -1.74 24.83 26.14
C LEU A 213 -2.08 24.62 27.62
N GLY A 214 -2.31 23.36 28.03
CA GLY A 214 -2.56 22.99 29.42
C GLY A 214 -1.34 23.17 30.35
N SER A 215 -0.12 23.12 29.80
CA SER A 215 1.11 23.33 30.57
C SER A 215 1.41 24.82 30.88
N PHE A 216 0.68 25.76 30.28
CA PHE A 216 0.80 27.21 30.53
C PHE A 216 -0.24 27.73 31.55
N GLY A 217 -1.17 26.92 32.04
CA GLY A 217 -2.19 27.25 33.03
C GLY A 217 -1.86 26.68 34.42
#